data_fc16633d034262a3f052686214550c9d
#
_entry.id   fc16633d034262a3f052686214550c9d
#
_cell.length_a   1.000
_cell.length_b   1.000
_cell.length_c   1.000
_cell.angle_alpha   90.00
_cell.angle_beta   90.00
_cell.angle_gamma   90.00
#
_symmetry.space_group_name_H-M   'P 1'
#
loop_
_entity.id
_entity.type
_entity.pdbx_description
1 polymer ?
#
loop_
_entity_poly.entity_id
_entity_poly.type
_entity_poly.pdbx_seq_one_letter_code
_entity_poly.pdbx_strand_id
1 'polypeptide(L)'
;MAKVVDNYKKFKVLEITRQEMMDKLTRYGCLGICDMCNRPTSVGYYVAVINQWMCEDCYNDFIKSVDRYEEDMRIENRNFDRFRNLFNVEIEEKV
;
A
#
# COMPACT_ATOMS: atom_id res chain seq x y z
N MET A 1 6.25 -7.28 9.35
CA MET A 1 7.24 -6.62 8.51
C MET A 1 6.66 -6.30 7.15
N ALA A 2 6.85 -5.08 6.69
CA ALA A 2 6.28 -4.66 5.40
C ALA A 2 6.87 -5.48 4.25
N LYS A 3 6.03 -5.86 3.30
CA LYS A 3 6.45 -6.69 2.16
C LYS A 3 5.62 -6.37 0.93
N VAL A 4 6.20 -6.67 -0.24
CA VAL A 4 5.50 -6.52 -1.52
C VAL A 4 4.45 -7.61 -1.67
N VAL A 5 3.25 -7.23 -2.12
CA VAL A 5 2.16 -8.16 -2.37
C VAL A 5 1.82 -8.14 -3.86
N ASP A 6 1.84 -9.32 -4.47
CA ASP A 6 1.47 -9.46 -5.87
C ASP A 6 -0.04 -9.52 -6.04
N ASN A 7 -0.51 -9.06 -7.19
CA ASN A 7 -1.91 -9.16 -7.57
C ASN A 7 -2.02 -9.37 -9.08
N TYR A 8 -3.16 -9.89 -9.51
CA TYR A 8 -3.36 -10.24 -10.92
C TYR A 8 -3.43 -9.02 -11.86
N LYS A 9 -3.65 -7.83 -11.32
CA LYS A 9 -3.67 -6.59 -12.12
C LYS A 9 -2.33 -5.87 -12.14
N LYS A 10 -1.31 -6.42 -11.48
CA LYS A 10 0.06 -5.89 -11.47
C LYS A 10 0.21 -4.51 -10.82
N PHE A 11 -0.70 -4.15 -9.92
CA PHE A 11 -0.52 -2.94 -9.10
C PHE A 11 0.59 -3.14 -8.08
N LYS A 12 1.29 -2.06 -7.78
CA LYS A 12 2.33 -2.06 -6.75
C LYS A 12 1.70 -1.84 -5.39
N VAL A 13 1.74 -2.86 -4.55
CA VAL A 13 1.09 -2.89 -3.24
C VAL A 13 2.07 -3.39 -2.18
N LEU A 14 2.07 -2.74 -1.03
CA LEU A 14 2.83 -3.18 0.14
C LEU A 14 1.87 -3.61 1.25
N GLU A 15 2.10 -4.78 1.82
CA GLU A 15 1.41 -5.21 3.04
C GLU A 15 2.15 -4.61 4.23
N ILE A 16 1.47 -3.78 4.99
CA ILE A 16 2.06 -3.06 6.13
C ILE A 16 1.13 -3.22 7.33
N THR A 17 1.69 -3.61 8.48
CA THR A 17 0.90 -3.72 9.69
C THR A 17 0.58 -2.36 10.27
N ARG A 18 -0.48 -2.31 11.08
CA ARG A 18 -0.86 -1.11 11.81
C ARG A 18 0.31 -0.61 12.67
N GLN A 19 1.00 -1.52 13.34
CA GLN A 19 2.13 -1.17 14.20
C GLN A 19 3.25 -0.51 13.41
N GLU A 20 3.57 -1.05 12.23
CA GLU A 20 4.59 -0.48 11.36
C GLU A 20 4.21 0.93 10.88
N MET A 21 2.93 1.13 10.52
CA MET A 21 2.43 2.44 10.14
C MET A 21 2.57 3.44 11.26
N MET A 22 2.20 3.05 12.49
CA MET A 22 2.31 3.91 13.66
C MET A 22 3.76 4.24 13.99
N ASP A 23 4.65 3.26 13.89
CA ASP A 23 6.08 3.46 14.21
C ASP A 23 6.78 4.42 13.24
N LYS A 24 6.43 4.36 11.97
CA LYS A 24 7.10 5.15 10.93
C LYS A 24 6.40 6.47 10.60
N LEU A 25 5.09 6.55 10.80
CA LEU A 25 4.28 7.67 10.35
C LEU A 25 3.52 8.36 11.48
N THR A 26 4.03 8.29 12.71
CA THR A 26 3.37 8.90 13.89
C THR A 26 3.09 10.39 13.74
N ARG A 27 3.88 11.08 12.91
CA ARG A 27 3.71 12.52 12.69
C ARG A 27 2.43 12.90 11.96
N TYR A 28 1.84 11.94 11.25
CA TYR A 28 0.72 12.22 10.35
C TYR A 28 -0.65 11.95 10.98
N GLY A 29 -0.69 11.40 12.21
CA GLY A 29 -1.94 11.09 12.89
C GLY A 29 -2.81 10.08 12.16
N CYS A 30 -3.92 9.69 12.75
CA CYS A 30 -4.95 8.83 12.13
C CYS A 30 -4.43 7.56 11.46
N LEU A 31 -3.32 7.00 11.95
CA LEU A 31 -2.70 5.82 11.36
C LEU A 31 -3.33 4.54 11.88
N GLY A 32 -3.25 3.50 11.05
CA GLY A 32 -3.79 2.18 11.41
C GLY A 32 -5.29 2.08 11.15
N ILE A 33 -5.83 3.01 10.37
CA ILE A 33 -7.24 3.05 9.98
C ILE A 33 -7.32 2.99 8.46
N CYS A 34 -8.19 2.12 7.95
CA CYS A 34 -8.41 2.00 6.51
C CYS A 34 -8.87 3.33 5.91
N ASP A 35 -8.19 3.80 4.88
CA ASP A 35 -8.53 5.06 4.21
C ASP A 35 -9.86 5.01 3.46
N MET A 36 -10.36 3.80 3.16
CA MET A 36 -11.59 3.61 2.39
C MET A 36 -12.83 3.48 3.27
N CYS A 37 -12.76 2.66 4.32
CA CYS A 37 -13.92 2.39 5.18
C CYS A 37 -13.80 2.95 6.59
N ASN A 38 -12.65 3.53 6.94
CA ASN A 38 -12.36 4.15 8.24
C ASN A 38 -12.42 3.18 9.42
N ARG A 39 -12.22 1.88 9.16
CA ARG A 39 -12.16 0.88 10.23
C ARG A 39 -10.71 0.63 10.64
N PRO A 40 -10.44 0.41 11.92
CA PRO A 40 -9.11 -0.02 12.35
C PRO A 40 -8.82 -1.43 11.83
N THR A 41 -7.59 -1.66 11.42
CA THR A 41 -7.16 -2.97 10.95
C THR A 41 -5.74 -3.25 11.40
N SER A 42 -5.45 -4.50 11.79
CA SER A 42 -4.12 -4.90 12.24
C SER A 42 -3.13 -4.99 11.08
N VAL A 43 -3.60 -5.39 9.92
CA VAL A 43 -2.81 -5.50 8.70
C VAL A 43 -3.55 -4.78 7.59
N GLY A 44 -2.85 -3.96 6.85
CA GLY A 44 -3.42 -3.25 5.71
C GLY A 44 -2.53 -3.33 4.50
N TYR A 45 -3.05 -2.83 3.39
CA TYR A 45 -2.38 -2.86 2.10
C TYR A 45 -2.24 -1.44 1.56
N TYR A 46 -1.00 -1.01 1.39
CA TYR A 46 -0.74 0.29 0.80
C TYR A 46 -0.75 0.16 -0.72
N VAL A 47 -1.72 0.80 -1.35
CA VAL A 47 -1.88 0.80 -2.80
C VAL A 47 -1.27 2.08 -3.36
N ALA A 48 -0.11 1.93 -3.98
CA ALA A 48 0.72 3.08 -4.38
C ALA A 48 0.03 3.97 -5.41
N VAL A 49 -0.73 3.41 -6.34
CA VAL A 49 -1.36 4.17 -7.41
C VAL A 49 -2.35 5.24 -6.90
N ILE A 50 -3.01 4.97 -5.78
CA ILE A 50 -3.94 5.92 -5.16
C ILE A 50 -3.42 6.48 -3.84
N ASN A 51 -2.21 6.09 -3.44
CA ASN A 51 -1.56 6.55 -2.22
C ASN A 51 -2.44 6.35 -0.97
N GLN A 52 -3.02 5.16 -0.83
CA GLN A 52 -3.90 4.82 0.30
C GLN A 52 -3.56 3.48 0.90
N TRP A 53 -3.71 3.40 2.22
CA TRP A 53 -3.56 2.17 3.00
C TRP A 53 -4.95 1.69 3.40
N MET A 54 -5.30 0.45 3.03
CA MET A 54 -6.65 -0.06 3.19
C MET A 54 -6.67 -1.45 3.79
N CYS A 55 -7.79 -1.81 4.43
CA CYS A 55 -7.97 -3.14 4.99
C CYS A 55 -8.11 -4.17 3.86
N GLU A 56 -8.03 -5.45 4.24
CA GLU A 56 -8.09 -6.55 3.26
C GLU A 56 -9.36 -6.51 2.42
N ASP A 57 -10.51 -6.28 3.04
CA ASP A 57 -11.79 -6.25 2.33
C ASP A 57 -11.82 -5.14 1.28
N CYS A 58 -11.43 -3.93 1.66
CA CYS A 58 -11.37 -2.80 0.74
C CYS A 58 -10.36 -3.01 -0.36
N TYR A 59 -9.21 -3.61 -0.03
CA TYR A 59 -8.18 -3.94 -1.01
C TYR A 59 -8.71 -4.94 -2.04
N ASN A 60 -9.36 -6.00 -1.60
CA ASN A 60 -9.93 -7.00 -2.50
C ASN A 60 -10.99 -6.39 -3.43
N ASP A 61 -11.86 -5.53 -2.90
CA ASP A 61 -12.85 -4.83 -3.70
C ASP A 61 -12.21 -3.89 -4.71
N PHE A 62 -11.17 -3.18 -4.30
CA PHE A 62 -10.41 -2.29 -5.19
C PHE A 62 -9.83 -3.07 -6.36
N ILE A 63 -9.14 -4.17 -6.09
CA ILE A 63 -8.50 -4.98 -7.14
C ILE A 63 -9.52 -5.54 -8.14
N LYS A 64 -10.71 -5.90 -7.68
CA LYS A 64 -11.77 -6.44 -8.55
C LYS A 64 -12.36 -5.39 -9.48
N SER A 65 -12.43 -4.13 -9.06
CA SER A 65 -13.18 -3.10 -9.76
C SER A 65 -12.31 -2.06 -10.47
N VAL A 66 -11.03 -2.00 -10.18
CA VAL A 66 -10.16 -0.96 -10.71
C VAL A 66 -9.58 -1.34 -12.07
N ASP A 67 -9.44 -0.33 -12.93
CA ASP A 67 -8.72 -0.48 -14.19
C ASP A 67 -7.33 0.16 -14.06
N ARG A 68 -6.36 -0.43 -14.75
CA ARG A 68 -4.98 0.06 -14.73
C ARG A 68 -4.71 0.94 -15.94
N TYR A 69 -4.18 2.14 -15.69
CA TYR A 69 -3.85 3.12 -16.73
C TYR A 69 -2.35 3.39 -16.74
N GLU A 70 -1.74 3.46 -17.93
CA GLU A 70 -0.31 3.77 -18.07
C GLU A 70 0.06 5.14 -17.51
N GLU A 71 -0.83 6.11 -17.65
CA GLU A 71 -0.62 7.47 -17.16
C GLU A 71 -0.44 7.56 -15.66
N ASP A 72 -0.96 6.57 -14.92
CA ASP A 72 -0.85 6.51 -13.46
C ASP A 72 0.46 5.87 -12.99
N MET A 73 1.21 5.24 -13.88
CA MET A 73 2.42 4.49 -13.50
C MET A 73 3.49 5.38 -12.87
N ARG A 74 3.62 6.61 -13.33
CA ARG A 74 4.59 7.56 -12.76
C ARG A 74 4.29 7.84 -11.29
N ILE A 75 3.03 8.08 -10.96
CA ILE A 75 2.58 8.35 -9.60
C ILE A 75 2.74 7.10 -8.75
N GLU A 76 2.33 5.95 -9.29
CA GLU A 76 2.46 4.65 -8.62
C GLU A 76 3.91 4.37 -8.25
N ASN A 77 4.83 4.50 -9.20
CA ASN A 77 6.24 4.24 -8.98
C ASN A 77 6.84 5.17 -7.93
N ARG A 78 6.50 6.46 -7.98
CA ARG A 78 6.99 7.44 -7.02
C ARG A 78 6.53 7.12 -5.61
N ASN A 79 5.24 6.83 -5.44
CA ASN A 79 4.67 6.51 -4.13
C ASN A 79 5.20 5.19 -3.60
N PHE A 80 5.34 4.20 -4.47
CA PHE A 80 5.86 2.89 -4.10
C PHE A 80 7.30 2.99 -3.61
N ASP A 81 8.16 3.71 -4.35
CA ASP A 81 9.56 3.91 -3.96
C ASP A 81 9.67 4.63 -2.62
N ARG A 82 8.83 5.64 -2.39
CA ARG A 82 8.80 6.38 -1.14
C ARG A 82 8.49 5.46 0.05
N PHE A 83 7.43 4.67 -0.06
CA PHE A 83 7.03 3.76 1.01
C PHE A 83 7.99 2.60 1.17
N ARG A 84 8.50 2.07 0.08
CA ARG A 84 9.52 1.02 0.12
C ARG A 84 10.75 1.47 0.91
N ASN A 85 11.22 2.68 0.65
CA ASN A 85 12.38 3.23 1.39
C ASN A 85 12.04 3.51 2.85
N LEU A 86 10.85 4.05 3.11
CA LEU A 86 10.41 4.37 4.47
C LEU A 86 10.32 3.12 5.35
N PHE A 87 9.86 2.01 4.81
CA PHE A 87 9.67 0.75 5.53
C PHE A 87 10.82 -0.24 5.30
N ASN A 88 11.87 0.15 4.59
CA ASN A 88 13.04 -0.70 4.29
C ASN A 88 12.66 -2.02 3.62
N VAL A 89 11.74 -1.97 2.68
CA VAL A 89 11.32 -3.15 1.93
C VAL A 89 12.30 -3.42 0.79
N GLU A 90 12.86 -4.61 0.78
CA GLU A 90 13.75 -5.05 -0.29
C GLU A 90 12.95 -5.66 -1.43
N ILE A 91 13.26 -5.25 -2.65
CA ILE A 91 12.71 -5.86 -3.84
C ILE A 91 13.81 -6.69 -4.48
N GLU A 92 13.59 -8.00 -4.61
CA GLU A 92 14.45 -8.83 -5.40
C GLU A 92 14.18 -8.54 -6.87
N GLU A 93 15.05 -7.76 -7.48
CA GLU A 93 15.04 -7.61 -8.92
C GLU A 93 15.72 -8.86 -9.51
N LYS A 94 14.92 -9.70 -10.12
CA LYS A 94 15.48 -10.77 -10.95
C LYS A 94 15.95 -10.14 -12.24
N VAL A 95 17.21 -9.95 -12.32
CA VAL A 95 17.87 -9.52 -13.55
C VAL A 95 17.92 -10.69 -14.53
#